data_53785225f71e6f3ebda31ee231258acf
#
_entry.id   53785225f71e6f3ebda31ee231258acf
#
_cell.length_a   1.000
_cell.length_b   1.000
_cell.length_c   1.000
_cell.angle_alpha   90.00
_cell.angle_beta   90.00
_cell.angle_gamma   90.00
#
_symmetry.space_group_name_H-M   'P 1'
#
loop_
_entity.id
_entity.type
_entity.pdbx_description
1 polymer ?
#
loop_
_entity_poly.entity_id
_entity_poly.type
_entity_poly.pdbx_seq_one_letter_code
_entity_poly.pdbx_strand_id
1 'polypeptide(L)'
;MPGSIVASLIFLLIPLTLLPRCGAADSITTYGVVPNKTCGGSGNFSSDGGIVFQMNLRQFLATLPSNVIKNGGSFNGSVGSTNAVFGMAMCQADLPWPDHCESYLQAATAEAPKACPSSFNTSVAYRGCVLRYWDAPVHADVADTQFYYFGVYKQEHAIQVVRDAAALNQTRKDLFENLSSEVVSSPLMIASGNRMFNSTHNLYGLAQCYRDWPKDLCSYYIRVVGGYFGYIDSQTWDGLSFASYAFYLRYSFF
;
A
#
# COMPACT_ATOMS: atom_id res chain seq x y z
N MET A 1 8.16 -10.64 -66.60
CA MET A 1 8.47 -11.45 -65.40
C MET A 1 8.78 -10.51 -64.26
N PRO A 2 7.93 -10.33 -63.29
CA PRO A 2 8.19 -9.45 -62.15
C PRO A 2 8.79 -10.28 -60.97
N GLY A 3 9.90 -9.80 -60.45
CA GLY A 3 10.59 -10.39 -59.30
C GLY A 3 9.88 -10.01 -57.99
N SER A 4 9.51 -11.01 -57.20
CA SER A 4 8.98 -10.86 -55.84
C SER A 4 10.08 -10.43 -54.91
N ILE A 5 9.87 -9.30 -54.24
CA ILE A 5 10.66 -8.85 -53.11
C ILE A 5 10.04 -9.44 -51.85
N VAL A 6 10.71 -10.42 -51.26
CA VAL A 6 10.33 -10.99 -49.95
C VAL A 6 10.93 -10.07 -48.87
N ALA A 7 10.08 -9.28 -48.23
CA ALA A 7 10.48 -8.49 -47.08
C ALA A 7 10.61 -9.43 -45.86
N SER A 8 11.84 -9.72 -45.45
CA SER A 8 12.16 -10.41 -44.20
C SER A 8 11.89 -9.48 -43.03
N LEU A 9 10.82 -9.74 -42.29
CA LEU A 9 10.54 -9.17 -40.98
C LEU A 9 11.50 -9.79 -39.97
N ILE A 10 12.56 -9.06 -39.65
CA ILE A 10 13.44 -9.39 -38.52
C ILE A 10 12.71 -8.99 -37.24
N PHE A 11 12.10 -9.97 -36.57
CA PHE A 11 11.66 -9.81 -35.19
C PHE A 11 12.90 -9.67 -34.30
N LEU A 12 13.20 -8.46 -33.88
CA LEU A 12 14.15 -8.21 -32.80
C LEU A 12 13.56 -8.77 -31.51
N LEU A 13 13.95 -10.00 -31.16
CA LEU A 13 13.75 -10.57 -29.83
C LEU A 13 14.61 -9.76 -28.85
N ILE A 14 14.02 -8.76 -28.23
CA ILE A 14 14.62 -8.10 -27.07
C ILE A 14 14.66 -9.15 -25.96
N PRO A 15 15.84 -9.48 -25.42
CA PRO A 15 15.90 -10.45 -24.33
C PRO A 15 15.21 -9.86 -23.09
N LEU A 16 14.22 -10.59 -22.60
CA LEU A 16 13.39 -10.30 -21.42
C LEU A 16 14.18 -10.35 -20.08
N THR A 17 15.50 -10.14 -20.13
CA THR A 17 16.41 -10.29 -18.99
C THR A 17 16.85 -8.97 -18.34
N LEU A 18 16.28 -7.83 -18.74
CA LEU A 18 16.65 -6.50 -18.20
C LEU A 18 15.57 -5.83 -17.35
N LEU A 19 14.54 -6.57 -16.95
CA LEU A 19 13.72 -6.10 -15.84
C LEU A 19 14.53 -6.34 -14.55
N PRO A 20 14.76 -5.33 -13.71
CA PRO A 20 15.37 -5.56 -12.42
C PRO A 20 14.48 -6.56 -11.68
N ARG A 21 14.98 -7.76 -11.47
CA ARG A 21 14.37 -8.73 -10.57
C ARG A 21 14.32 -8.03 -9.22
N CYS A 22 13.12 -7.69 -8.76
CA CYS A 22 12.89 -7.31 -7.39
C CYS A 22 13.46 -8.45 -6.55
N GLY A 23 14.52 -8.14 -5.77
CA GLY A 23 15.33 -9.13 -5.09
C GLY A 23 14.49 -10.04 -4.20
N ALA A 24 15.02 -11.22 -3.95
CA ALA A 24 14.50 -12.23 -3.05
C ALA A 24 13.92 -11.61 -1.78
N ALA A 25 12.86 -12.22 -1.27
CA ALA A 25 12.19 -11.79 -0.04
C ALA A 25 13.23 -11.60 1.08
N ASP A 26 13.66 -10.34 1.25
CA ASP A 26 14.51 -9.95 2.36
C ASP A 26 13.81 -10.35 3.65
N SER A 27 14.54 -10.88 4.59
CA SER A 27 14.02 -11.26 5.90
C SER A 27 13.51 -9.99 6.60
N ILE A 28 12.23 -9.70 6.42
CA ILE A 28 11.55 -8.57 7.05
C ILE A 28 11.44 -8.91 8.52
N THR A 29 12.27 -8.29 9.34
CA THR A 29 12.08 -8.34 10.79
C THR A 29 10.93 -7.39 11.12
N THR A 30 9.71 -7.91 11.06
CA THR A 30 8.50 -7.17 11.39
C THR A 30 8.37 -7.03 12.90
N TYR A 31 8.67 -5.86 13.41
CA TYR A 31 8.22 -5.49 14.76
C TYR A 31 6.71 -5.26 14.70
N GLY A 32 5.96 -6.22 15.28
CA GLY A 32 4.53 -6.09 15.47
C GLY A 32 3.66 -6.48 14.27
N VAL A 33 3.78 -7.73 13.78
CA VAL A 33 2.73 -8.32 12.91
C VAL A 33 1.60 -8.85 13.81
N VAL A 34 0.93 -7.95 14.47
CA VAL A 34 -0.45 -8.21 14.86
C VAL A 34 -1.27 -7.49 13.80
N PRO A 35 -2.26 -8.15 13.15
CA PRO A 35 -3.19 -7.43 12.31
C PRO A 35 -3.75 -6.27 13.14
N ASN A 36 -3.38 -5.03 12.78
CA ASN A 36 -3.93 -3.91 13.51
C ASN A 36 -5.39 -3.79 13.10
N LYS A 37 -6.26 -3.78 14.09
CA LYS A 37 -7.69 -3.71 13.87
C LYS A 37 -8.31 -2.61 14.72
N THR A 38 -9.27 -1.95 14.14
CA THR A 38 -10.17 -1.05 14.85
C THR A 38 -11.59 -1.54 14.65
N CYS A 39 -12.28 -1.81 15.73
CA CYS A 39 -13.68 -2.20 15.72
C CYS A 39 -14.50 -1.05 16.31
N GLY A 40 -15.46 -0.53 15.56
CA GLY A 40 -16.33 0.57 15.98
C GLY A 40 -17.79 0.29 15.64
N GLY A 41 -18.68 1.04 16.28
CA GLY A 41 -20.10 0.88 16.03
C GLY A 41 -20.60 -0.52 16.44
N SER A 42 -20.70 -0.78 17.76
CA SER A 42 -21.29 -2.03 18.24
C SER A 42 -22.76 -2.13 17.79
N GLY A 43 -23.04 -3.07 16.89
CA GLY A 43 -24.36 -3.29 16.32
C GLY A 43 -25.03 -4.56 16.83
N ASN A 44 -26.34 -4.55 16.88
CA ASN A 44 -27.11 -5.77 17.09
C ASN A 44 -27.40 -6.45 15.75
N PHE A 45 -26.56 -7.40 15.37
CA PHE A 45 -26.77 -8.19 14.14
C PHE A 45 -28.00 -9.12 14.21
N SER A 46 -28.65 -9.21 15.37
CA SER A 46 -29.90 -9.98 15.53
C SER A 46 -31.16 -9.16 15.23
N SER A 47 -31.03 -7.84 15.05
CA SER A 47 -32.12 -6.99 14.56
C SER A 47 -32.30 -7.15 13.05
N ASP A 48 -33.49 -6.86 12.52
CA ASP A 48 -33.76 -6.93 11.08
C ASP A 48 -32.76 -6.12 10.25
N GLY A 49 -32.43 -4.91 10.70
CA GLY A 49 -31.42 -4.07 10.05
C GLY A 49 -30.02 -4.66 10.13
N GLY A 50 -29.66 -5.27 11.25
CA GLY A 50 -28.36 -5.94 11.42
C GLY A 50 -28.20 -7.18 10.54
N ILE A 51 -29.28 -7.93 10.35
CA ILE A 51 -29.29 -9.11 9.44
C ILE A 51 -29.04 -8.64 8.00
N VAL A 52 -29.73 -7.58 7.56
CA VAL A 52 -29.54 -7.02 6.21
C VAL A 52 -28.11 -6.49 6.03
N PHE A 53 -27.58 -5.78 7.01
CA PHE A 53 -26.18 -5.32 6.97
C PHE A 53 -25.20 -6.51 6.84
N GLN A 54 -25.39 -7.60 7.60
CA GLN A 54 -24.56 -8.80 7.46
C GLN A 54 -24.62 -9.43 6.10
N MET A 55 -25.80 -9.49 5.48
CA MET A 55 -25.94 -10.01 4.12
C MET A 55 -25.17 -9.15 3.11
N ASN A 56 -25.32 -7.83 3.20
CA ASN A 56 -24.60 -6.87 2.37
C ASN A 56 -23.09 -6.96 2.59
N LEU A 57 -22.64 -7.11 3.86
CA LEU A 57 -21.24 -7.26 4.21
C LEU A 57 -20.63 -8.53 3.60
N ARG A 58 -21.32 -9.67 3.69
CA ARG A 58 -20.86 -10.91 3.05
C ARG A 58 -20.69 -10.74 1.54
N GLN A 59 -21.65 -10.10 0.88
CA GLN A 59 -21.59 -9.83 -0.55
C GLN A 59 -20.44 -8.88 -0.88
N PHE A 60 -20.27 -7.79 -0.12
CA PHE A 60 -19.17 -6.84 -0.30
C PHE A 60 -17.82 -7.54 -0.18
N LEU A 61 -17.58 -8.26 0.92
CA LEU A 61 -16.31 -8.94 1.18
C LEU A 61 -16.01 -10.05 0.15
N ALA A 62 -17.02 -10.75 -0.34
CA ALA A 62 -16.84 -11.78 -1.36
C ALA A 62 -16.37 -11.22 -2.72
N THR A 63 -16.77 -10.01 -3.07
CA THR A 63 -16.42 -9.39 -4.36
C THR A 63 -15.20 -8.48 -4.26
N LEU A 64 -14.80 -8.10 -3.07
CA LEU A 64 -13.75 -7.10 -2.83
C LEU A 64 -12.38 -7.48 -3.43
N PRO A 65 -11.84 -8.71 -3.27
CA PRO A 65 -10.53 -9.05 -3.84
C PRO A 65 -10.51 -8.86 -5.37
N SER A 66 -11.49 -9.37 -6.07
CA SER A 66 -11.56 -9.24 -7.53
C SER A 66 -11.74 -7.79 -7.99
N ASN A 67 -12.48 -6.99 -7.23
CA ASN A 67 -12.66 -5.58 -7.54
C ASN A 67 -11.36 -4.78 -7.33
N VAL A 68 -10.60 -5.05 -6.28
CA VAL A 68 -9.30 -4.42 -6.05
C VAL A 68 -8.33 -4.76 -7.18
N ILE A 69 -8.26 -6.05 -7.59
CA ILE A 69 -7.39 -6.47 -8.70
C ILE A 69 -7.78 -5.78 -10.01
N LYS A 70 -9.06 -5.79 -10.38
CA LYS A 70 -9.55 -5.13 -11.60
C LYS A 70 -9.28 -3.63 -11.63
N ASN A 71 -9.20 -3.00 -10.46
CA ASN A 71 -8.96 -1.57 -10.32
C ASN A 71 -7.49 -1.23 -9.98
N GLY A 72 -6.54 -2.16 -10.23
CA GLY A 72 -5.10 -1.87 -10.08
C GLY A 72 -4.68 -1.59 -8.64
N GLY A 73 -5.17 -2.40 -7.69
CA GLY A 73 -4.68 -2.45 -6.30
C GLY A 73 -5.45 -1.61 -5.29
N SER A 74 -6.49 -0.89 -5.69
CA SER A 74 -7.34 -0.12 -4.79
C SER A 74 -8.77 -0.09 -5.28
N PHE A 75 -9.73 -0.22 -4.39
CA PHE A 75 -11.16 -0.15 -4.69
C PHE A 75 -11.94 0.41 -3.52
N ASN A 76 -12.92 1.25 -3.82
CA ASN A 76 -13.99 1.60 -2.92
C ASN A 76 -15.36 1.29 -3.55
N GLY A 77 -16.36 1.07 -2.73
CA GLY A 77 -17.70 0.83 -3.21
C GLY A 77 -18.68 0.57 -2.09
N SER A 78 -19.90 0.26 -2.48
CA SER A 78 -20.97 -0.06 -1.54
C SER A 78 -21.84 -1.21 -2.05
N VAL A 79 -22.50 -1.89 -1.11
CA VAL A 79 -23.49 -2.93 -1.38
C VAL A 79 -24.72 -2.70 -0.53
N GLY A 80 -25.89 -2.81 -1.16
CA GLY A 80 -27.20 -2.62 -0.53
C GLY A 80 -27.76 -1.20 -0.70
N SER A 81 -29.07 -1.08 -0.70
CA SER A 81 -29.81 0.19 -0.68
C SER A 81 -30.34 0.53 0.71
N THR A 82 -30.51 -0.48 1.56
CA THR A 82 -30.94 -0.37 2.95
C THR A 82 -29.91 -1.04 3.82
N ASN A 83 -29.54 -0.45 4.95
CA ASN A 83 -28.41 -0.94 5.79
C ASN A 83 -27.19 -1.29 4.92
N ALA A 84 -26.86 -0.36 4.02
CA ALA A 84 -25.79 -0.54 3.06
C ALA A 84 -24.44 -0.67 3.76
N VAL A 85 -23.56 -1.45 3.17
CA VAL A 85 -22.15 -1.51 3.53
C VAL A 85 -21.37 -0.64 2.55
N PHE A 86 -20.61 0.27 3.07
CA PHE A 86 -19.61 1.04 2.34
C PHE A 86 -18.24 0.48 2.72
N GLY A 87 -17.31 0.41 1.81
CA GLY A 87 -16.00 -0.07 2.17
C GLY A 87 -14.96 0.14 1.11
N MET A 88 -13.71 -0.11 1.52
CA MET A 88 -12.54 0.06 0.70
C MET A 88 -11.48 -0.98 1.00
N ALA A 89 -10.61 -1.23 0.04
CA ALA A 89 -9.35 -1.91 0.27
C ALA A 89 -8.26 -1.40 -0.66
N MET A 90 -7.02 -1.52 -0.20
CA MET A 90 -5.82 -1.15 -0.94
C MET A 90 -4.71 -2.15 -0.63
N CYS A 91 -4.03 -2.64 -1.67
CA CYS A 91 -2.79 -3.38 -1.54
C CYS A 91 -1.59 -2.44 -1.62
N GLN A 92 -0.52 -2.76 -0.87
CA GLN A 92 0.76 -2.08 -1.00
C GLN A 92 1.33 -2.28 -2.41
N ALA A 93 1.82 -1.20 -3.01
CA ALA A 93 2.19 -1.19 -4.43
C ALA A 93 3.49 -1.95 -4.76
N ASP A 94 4.27 -2.33 -3.75
CA ASP A 94 5.50 -3.12 -3.89
C ASP A 94 5.30 -4.63 -3.72
N LEU A 95 4.07 -5.08 -3.55
CA LEU A 95 3.76 -6.50 -3.54
C LEU A 95 3.89 -7.12 -4.94
N PRO A 96 4.32 -8.39 -5.04
CA PRO A 96 4.21 -9.14 -6.28
C PRO A 96 2.75 -9.18 -6.76
N TRP A 97 2.54 -8.60 -7.93
CA TRP A 97 1.21 -8.40 -8.52
C TRP A 97 0.87 -9.50 -9.54
N PRO A 98 -0.40 -9.95 -9.65
CA PRO A 98 -1.55 -9.67 -8.76
C PRO A 98 -1.67 -10.64 -7.57
N ASP A 99 -0.92 -11.76 -7.58
CA ASP A 99 -1.18 -12.96 -6.77
C ASP A 99 -1.09 -12.70 -5.26
N HIS A 100 -0.08 -11.95 -4.82
CA HIS A 100 0.09 -11.65 -3.39
C HIS A 100 -0.99 -10.69 -2.89
N CYS A 101 -1.36 -9.68 -3.69
CA CYS A 101 -2.44 -8.78 -3.35
C CYS A 101 -3.76 -9.56 -3.18
N GLU A 102 -4.10 -10.42 -4.14
CA GLU A 102 -5.32 -11.21 -4.09
C GLU A 102 -5.35 -12.15 -2.88
N SER A 103 -4.26 -12.88 -2.62
CA SER A 103 -4.19 -13.82 -1.50
C SER A 103 -4.31 -13.12 -0.15
N TYR A 104 -3.68 -11.95 0.02
CA TYR A 104 -3.77 -11.17 1.26
C TYR A 104 -5.16 -10.58 1.45
N LEU A 105 -5.81 -10.12 0.40
CA LEU A 105 -7.19 -9.65 0.48
C LEU A 105 -8.17 -10.76 0.80
N GLN A 106 -8.01 -11.95 0.22
CA GLN A 106 -8.83 -13.13 0.56
C GLN A 106 -8.70 -13.47 2.05
N ALA A 107 -7.48 -13.45 2.59
CA ALA A 107 -7.27 -13.66 4.02
C ALA A 107 -7.87 -12.52 4.86
N ALA A 108 -7.67 -11.26 4.48
CA ALA A 108 -8.22 -10.12 5.21
C ALA A 108 -9.75 -10.11 5.24
N THR A 109 -10.42 -10.44 4.12
CA THR A 109 -11.89 -10.53 4.05
C THR A 109 -12.45 -11.66 4.90
N ALA A 110 -11.73 -12.77 5.03
CA ALA A 110 -12.11 -13.89 5.90
C ALA A 110 -11.91 -13.60 7.38
N GLU A 111 -10.87 -12.80 7.72
CA GLU A 111 -10.51 -12.54 9.13
C GLU A 111 -11.19 -11.29 9.71
N ALA A 112 -11.49 -10.26 8.91
CA ALA A 112 -12.07 -9.02 9.40
C ALA A 112 -13.38 -9.20 10.21
N PRO A 113 -14.37 -10.01 9.77
CA PRO A 113 -15.59 -10.23 10.55
C PRO A 113 -15.35 -11.03 11.84
N LYS A 114 -14.31 -11.89 11.87
CA LYS A 114 -13.94 -12.65 13.06
C LYS A 114 -13.20 -11.77 14.07
N ALA A 115 -12.36 -10.87 13.55
CA ALA A 115 -11.59 -9.95 14.36
C ALA A 115 -12.47 -8.91 15.07
N CYS A 116 -13.57 -8.50 14.40
CA CYS A 116 -14.54 -7.51 14.90
C CYS A 116 -15.98 -8.07 14.81
N PRO A 117 -16.35 -9.08 15.62
CA PRO A 117 -17.69 -9.63 15.57
C PRO A 117 -18.73 -8.57 15.99
N SER A 118 -19.83 -8.50 15.25
CA SER A 118 -20.93 -7.53 15.48
C SER A 118 -20.52 -6.05 15.38
N SER A 119 -19.47 -5.75 14.64
CA SER A 119 -19.04 -4.37 14.38
C SER A 119 -19.55 -3.90 13.02
N PHE A 120 -20.22 -2.74 13.02
CA PHE A 120 -20.63 -2.08 11.77
C PHE A 120 -19.48 -1.31 11.11
N ASN A 121 -18.47 -0.92 11.89
CA ASN A 121 -17.33 -0.16 11.42
C ASN A 121 -16.04 -0.93 11.75
N THR A 122 -15.35 -1.39 10.74
CA THR A 122 -14.14 -2.19 10.92
C THR A 122 -13.04 -1.72 10.00
N SER A 123 -11.85 -1.62 10.56
CA SER A 123 -10.63 -1.39 9.82
C SER A 123 -9.59 -2.45 10.17
N VAL A 124 -8.98 -3.07 9.18
CA VAL A 124 -7.96 -4.11 9.36
C VAL A 124 -6.78 -3.81 8.44
N ALA A 125 -5.59 -3.81 9.02
CA ALA A 125 -4.35 -3.87 8.25
C ALA A 125 -3.81 -5.30 8.29
N TYR A 126 -3.58 -5.91 7.14
CA TYR A 126 -3.21 -7.31 7.00
C TYR A 126 -2.14 -7.50 5.93
N ARG A 127 -0.92 -7.89 6.38
CA ARG A 127 0.21 -8.35 5.53
C ARG A 127 0.47 -7.61 4.21
N GLY A 128 0.22 -6.38 4.07
CA GLY A 128 0.43 -5.66 2.80
C GLY A 128 -0.85 -5.24 2.10
N CYS A 129 -1.99 -5.38 2.79
CA CYS A 129 -3.22 -4.73 2.40
C CYS A 129 -3.93 -4.11 3.59
N VAL A 130 -4.80 -3.16 3.29
CA VAL A 130 -5.75 -2.58 4.23
C VAL A 130 -7.16 -2.83 3.71
N LEU A 131 -8.07 -3.12 4.64
CA LEU A 131 -9.50 -3.33 4.38
C LEU A 131 -10.30 -2.59 5.43
N ARG A 132 -11.31 -1.87 4.97
CA ARG A 132 -12.22 -1.14 5.85
C ARG A 132 -13.65 -1.27 5.36
N TYR A 133 -14.60 -1.30 6.28
CA TYR A 133 -16.02 -1.20 5.96
C TYR A 133 -16.80 -0.47 7.04
N TRP A 134 -17.93 0.13 6.65
CA TRP A 134 -18.78 0.97 7.50
C TRP A 134 -20.25 0.84 7.11
N ASP A 135 -21.12 1.30 8.01
CA ASP A 135 -22.58 1.40 7.81
C ASP A 135 -23.03 2.75 7.21
N ALA A 136 -22.10 3.66 6.96
CA ALA A 136 -22.35 4.96 6.35
C ALA A 136 -21.24 5.31 5.33
N PRO A 137 -21.50 6.20 4.36
CA PRO A 137 -20.46 6.72 3.50
C PRO A 137 -19.34 7.36 4.35
N VAL A 138 -18.11 6.93 4.10
CA VAL A 138 -16.96 7.48 4.81
C VAL A 138 -16.31 8.55 3.98
N HIS A 139 -16.15 9.71 4.60
CA HIS A 139 -15.24 10.73 4.11
C HIS A 139 -13.84 10.42 4.66
N ALA A 140 -12.85 10.55 3.79
CA ALA A 140 -11.45 10.45 4.20
C ALA A 140 -11.17 11.44 5.32
N ASP A 141 -10.83 10.96 6.50
CA ASP A 141 -10.58 11.77 7.69
C ASP A 141 -9.10 11.70 8.08
N VAL A 142 -8.67 12.69 8.84
CA VAL A 142 -7.35 12.74 9.48
C VAL A 142 -7.13 11.52 10.40
N ALA A 143 -8.20 10.95 10.98
CA ALA A 143 -8.15 9.69 11.74
C ALA A 143 -7.59 8.52 10.92
N ASP A 144 -7.64 8.58 9.58
CA ASP A 144 -7.11 7.57 8.68
C ASP A 144 -5.58 7.56 8.60
N THR A 145 -4.93 8.53 9.20
CA THR A 145 -3.47 8.67 9.23
C THR A 145 -2.78 7.93 10.36
N GLN A 146 -3.53 7.25 11.23
CA GLN A 146 -2.92 6.41 12.26
C GLN A 146 -2.06 5.33 11.61
N PHE A 147 -0.83 5.20 12.12
CA PHE A 147 0.12 4.20 11.63
C PHE A 147 -0.20 2.83 12.20
N TYR A 148 -0.27 1.82 11.34
CA TYR A 148 -0.53 0.43 11.73
C TYR A 148 0.66 -0.46 11.62
N TYR A 149 1.55 -0.11 10.72
CA TYR A 149 2.66 -0.94 10.35
C TYR A 149 3.92 -0.10 10.21
N PHE A 150 4.93 -0.56 10.88
CA PHE A 150 6.26 -0.04 10.79
C PHE A 150 7.18 -1.23 10.47
N GLY A 151 7.70 -1.26 9.25
CA GLY A 151 8.60 -2.33 8.80
C GLY A 151 10.03 -1.83 8.70
N VAL A 152 10.94 -2.59 9.27
CA VAL A 152 12.38 -2.36 9.16
C VAL A 152 12.96 -3.43 8.26
N TYR A 153 13.74 -3.01 7.29
CA TYR A 153 14.45 -3.91 6.39
C TYR A 153 15.91 -3.97 6.85
N LYS A 154 16.37 -5.17 7.22
CA LYS A 154 17.80 -5.45 7.41
C LYS A 154 18.23 -6.38 6.30
N GLN A 155 19.20 -5.97 5.51
CA GLN A 155 19.92 -6.92 4.64
C GLN A 155 20.97 -7.65 5.49
N GLU A 156 21.25 -8.89 5.13
CA GLU A 156 22.31 -9.69 5.80
C GLU A 156 23.72 -9.07 5.67
N HIS A 157 23.88 -8.16 4.73
CA HIS A 157 25.10 -7.37 4.52
C HIS A 157 24.80 -5.92 4.92
N ALA A 158 24.82 -5.65 6.21
CA ALA A 158 24.67 -4.31 6.75
C ALA A 158 25.58 -3.34 5.97
N ILE A 159 24.96 -2.40 5.26
CA ILE A 159 25.68 -1.24 4.73
C ILE A 159 26.37 -0.61 5.96
N GLN A 160 27.70 -0.52 5.88
CA GLN A 160 28.46 0.10 6.96
C GLN A 160 27.79 1.39 7.36
N VAL A 161 27.52 1.52 8.66
CA VAL A 161 26.92 2.64 9.35
C VAL A 161 27.03 3.92 8.53
N VAL A 162 25.90 4.46 8.12
CA VAL A 162 25.86 5.72 7.38
C VAL A 162 26.54 6.78 8.26
N ARG A 163 27.76 7.15 7.91
CA ARG A 163 28.56 8.10 8.69
C ARG A 163 28.00 9.52 8.68
N ASP A 164 27.17 9.81 7.67
CA ASP A 164 26.57 11.13 7.50
C ASP A 164 25.03 11.04 7.59
N ALA A 165 24.52 10.99 8.82
CA ALA A 165 23.09 10.96 9.09
C ALA A 165 22.38 12.23 8.59
N ALA A 166 23.05 13.37 8.60
CA ALA A 166 22.45 14.62 8.15
C ALA A 166 22.24 14.61 6.65
N ALA A 167 23.24 14.17 5.87
CA ALA A 167 23.10 14.01 4.43
C ALA A 167 22.04 12.98 4.05
N LEU A 168 21.96 11.85 4.78
CA LEU A 168 20.91 10.85 4.56
C LEU A 168 19.50 11.43 4.82
N ASN A 169 19.34 12.16 5.91
CA ASN A 169 18.06 12.80 6.25
C ASN A 169 17.66 13.82 5.19
N GLN A 170 18.59 14.59 4.67
CA GLN A 170 18.32 15.54 3.59
C GLN A 170 17.94 14.81 2.30
N THR A 171 18.67 13.76 1.93
CA THR A 171 18.38 12.95 0.74
C THR A 171 16.99 12.32 0.80
N ARG A 172 16.59 11.79 1.95
CA ARG A 172 15.23 11.25 2.18
C ARG A 172 14.17 12.33 2.06
N LYS A 173 14.38 13.48 2.69
CA LYS A 173 13.47 14.61 2.64
C LYS A 173 13.25 15.06 1.19
N ASP A 174 14.33 15.24 0.42
CA ASP A 174 14.25 15.63 -0.99
C ASP A 174 13.55 14.57 -1.85
N LEU A 175 13.78 13.29 -1.56
CA LEU A 175 13.10 12.18 -2.24
C LEU A 175 11.58 12.24 -2.01
N PHE A 176 11.13 12.33 -0.76
CA PHE A 176 9.70 12.33 -0.45
C PHE A 176 9.02 13.65 -0.79
N GLU A 177 9.72 14.77 -0.82
CA GLU A 177 9.21 16.03 -1.36
C GLU A 177 8.83 15.88 -2.84
N ASN A 178 9.69 15.26 -3.65
CA ASN A 178 9.40 14.96 -5.05
C ASN A 178 8.25 13.97 -5.20
N LEU A 179 8.31 12.84 -4.49
CA LEU A 179 7.27 11.81 -4.54
C LEU A 179 5.90 12.35 -4.11
N SER A 180 5.85 13.31 -3.19
CA SER A 180 4.60 13.94 -2.74
C SER A 180 3.87 14.67 -3.87
N SER A 181 4.60 15.23 -4.83
CA SER A 181 4.05 15.90 -6.01
C SER A 181 3.70 14.92 -7.12
N GLU A 182 4.51 13.88 -7.28
CA GLU A 182 4.32 12.86 -8.31
C GLU A 182 3.12 11.95 -7.99
N VAL A 183 2.97 11.54 -6.73
CA VAL A 183 1.87 10.66 -6.30
C VAL A 183 0.49 11.25 -6.58
N VAL A 184 0.30 12.54 -6.33
CA VAL A 184 -1.00 13.22 -6.56
C VAL A 184 -1.27 13.51 -8.03
N SER A 185 -0.25 13.43 -8.88
CA SER A 185 -0.34 13.53 -10.33
C SER A 185 -0.61 12.19 -11.00
N SER A 186 -0.33 11.09 -10.31
CA SER A 186 -0.57 9.73 -10.79
C SER A 186 -2.05 9.36 -10.69
N PRO A 187 -2.67 8.78 -11.74
CA PRO A 187 -4.05 8.27 -11.67
C PRO A 187 -4.22 7.15 -10.64
N LEU A 188 -3.17 6.41 -10.36
CA LEU A 188 -3.16 5.33 -9.38
C LEU A 188 -2.80 5.81 -7.96
N MET A 189 -2.47 7.09 -7.79
CA MET A 189 -1.96 7.63 -6.54
C MET A 189 -0.74 6.86 -6.02
N ILE A 190 0.16 6.49 -6.93
CA ILE A 190 1.41 5.77 -6.68
C ILE A 190 2.53 6.50 -7.39
N ALA A 191 3.64 6.69 -6.70
CA ALA A 191 4.89 7.21 -7.27
C ALA A 191 6.08 6.47 -6.65
N SER A 192 7.11 6.29 -7.46
CA SER A 192 8.39 5.73 -6.99
C SER A 192 9.54 6.44 -7.68
N GLY A 193 10.65 6.55 -6.98
CA GLY A 193 11.83 7.22 -7.52
C GLY A 193 13.08 6.86 -6.74
N ASN A 194 14.19 7.42 -7.16
CA ASN A 194 15.46 7.26 -6.47
C ASN A 194 16.22 8.58 -6.36
N ARG A 195 17.10 8.65 -5.40
CA ARG A 195 18.06 9.73 -5.19
C ARG A 195 19.42 9.15 -4.88
N MET A 196 20.45 9.67 -5.52
CA MET A 196 21.82 9.33 -5.18
C MET A 196 22.15 9.93 -3.80
N PHE A 197 22.55 9.06 -2.87
CA PHE A 197 23.00 9.45 -1.54
C PHE A 197 24.51 9.75 -1.53
N ASN A 198 25.28 8.87 -2.18
CA ASN A 198 26.72 9.03 -2.37
C ASN A 198 27.15 8.30 -3.67
N SER A 199 28.46 8.24 -3.94
CA SER A 199 29.01 7.64 -5.17
C SER A 199 28.70 6.14 -5.33
N THR A 200 28.29 5.46 -4.27
CA THR A 200 28.09 3.98 -4.25
C THR A 200 26.68 3.56 -3.87
N HIS A 201 25.85 4.46 -3.35
CA HIS A 201 24.52 4.11 -2.85
C HIS A 201 23.45 5.06 -3.39
N ASN A 202 22.36 4.46 -3.84
CA ASN A 202 21.12 5.14 -4.15
C ASN A 202 20.07 4.86 -3.08
N LEU A 203 19.23 5.84 -2.84
CA LEU A 203 18.04 5.71 -2.02
C LEU A 203 16.84 5.56 -2.95
N TYR A 204 16.14 4.45 -2.86
CA TYR A 204 14.87 4.22 -3.53
C TYR A 204 13.73 4.62 -2.59
N GLY A 205 12.68 5.22 -3.14
CA GLY A 205 11.46 5.58 -2.43
C GLY A 205 10.20 5.14 -3.18
N LEU A 206 9.20 4.77 -2.42
CA LEU A 206 7.85 4.49 -2.88
C LEU A 206 6.87 5.26 -2.00
N ALA A 207 5.92 5.94 -2.64
CA ALA A 207 4.80 6.61 -2.02
C ALA A 207 3.51 6.15 -2.67
N GLN A 208 2.51 5.84 -1.86
CA GLN A 208 1.17 5.45 -2.32
C GLN A 208 0.14 6.06 -1.40
N CYS A 209 -0.93 6.62 -1.97
CA CYS A 209 -2.11 7.02 -1.23
C CYS A 209 -3.34 6.25 -1.72
N TYR A 210 -4.32 6.14 -0.83
CA TYR A 210 -5.64 5.68 -1.23
C TYR A 210 -6.24 6.64 -2.26
N ARG A 211 -6.82 6.13 -3.36
CA ARG A 211 -7.18 6.94 -4.55
C ARG A 211 -8.19 8.03 -4.30
N ASP A 212 -9.12 7.78 -3.40
CA ASP A 212 -10.19 8.72 -3.10
C ASP A 212 -9.82 9.65 -1.92
N TRP A 213 -8.59 9.55 -1.44
CA TRP A 213 -8.10 10.46 -0.42
C TRP A 213 -7.78 11.82 -1.02
N PRO A 214 -8.08 12.93 -0.31
CA PRO A 214 -7.80 14.27 -0.83
C PRO A 214 -6.31 14.43 -1.19
N LYS A 215 -6.04 14.94 -2.38
CA LYS A 215 -4.68 15.05 -2.92
C LYS A 215 -3.76 15.93 -2.09
N ASP A 216 -4.30 16.98 -1.51
CA ASP A 216 -3.59 17.88 -0.60
C ASP A 216 -3.19 17.18 0.70
N LEU A 217 -4.08 16.38 1.29
CA LEU A 217 -3.76 15.55 2.44
C LEU A 217 -2.73 14.48 2.08
N CYS A 218 -2.89 13.79 0.96
CA CYS A 218 -1.90 12.83 0.48
C CYS A 218 -0.51 13.47 0.39
N SER A 219 -0.37 14.55 -0.37
CA SER A 219 0.90 15.26 -0.53
C SER A 219 1.48 15.72 0.81
N TYR A 220 0.65 16.27 1.70
CA TYR A 220 1.07 16.73 3.01
C TYR A 220 1.65 15.59 3.87
N TYR A 221 0.91 14.47 3.98
CA TYR A 221 1.34 13.35 4.82
C TYR A 221 2.55 12.62 4.27
N ILE A 222 2.67 12.49 2.94
CA ILE A 222 3.89 11.94 2.31
C ILE A 222 5.13 12.75 2.71
N ARG A 223 5.06 14.07 2.68
CA ARG A 223 6.18 14.94 3.09
C ARG A 223 6.47 14.84 4.58
N VAL A 224 5.45 14.96 5.40
CA VAL A 224 5.60 14.94 6.86
C VAL A 224 6.18 13.62 7.32
N VAL A 225 5.60 12.50 6.89
CA VAL A 225 6.05 11.17 7.30
C VAL A 225 7.40 10.83 6.70
N GLY A 226 7.64 11.18 5.43
CA GLY A 226 8.96 11.06 4.80
C GLY A 226 10.06 11.80 5.58
N GLY A 227 9.73 12.96 6.15
CA GLY A 227 10.62 13.69 7.07
C GLY A 227 10.85 12.99 8.41
N TYR A 228 9.86 12.30 8.95
CA TYR A 228 9.96 11.55 10.21
C TYR A 228 10.86 10.32 10.14
N PHE A 229 11.13 9.77 8.99
CA PHE A 229 12.06 8.64 8.83
C PHE A 229 13.41 8.91 9.51
N GLY A 230 13.89 10.14 9.49
CA GLY A 230 15.14 10.52 10.11
C GLY A 230 15.18 10.45 11.64
N TYR A 231 14.03 10.54 12.31
CA TYR A 231 13.94 10.42 13.77
C TYR A 231 13.88 8.97 14.25
N ILE A 232 13.41 8.07 13.39
CA ILE A 232 13.17 6.67 13.73
C ILE A 232 14.34 5.80 13.31
N ASP A 233 15.02 6.20 12.23
CA ASP A 233 16.15 5.46 11.69
C ASP A 233 17.41 5.64 12.56
N SER A 234 17.79 4.58 13.24
CA SER A 234 19.00 4.50 14.06
C SER A 234 20.29 4.36 13.23
N GLN A 235 20.30 4.75 11.96
CA GLN A 235 21.47 4.66 11.06
C GLN A 235 21.95 3.24 10.72
N THR A 236 21.20 2.21 11.11
CA THR A 236 21.63 0.80 10.99
C THR A 236 20.72 -0.02 10.08
N TRP A 237 19.73 0.60 9.43
CA TRP A 237 18.71 -0.11 8.67
C TRP A 237 18.77 0.22 7.18
N ASP A 238 18.70 -0.81 6.35
CA ASP A 238 18.78 -0.69 4.90
C ASP A 238 17.49 -0.16 4.27
N GLY A 239 16.44 -0.05 5.06
CA GLY A 239 15.18 0.52 4.63
C GLY A 239 14.12 0.53 5.71
N LEU A 240 13.07 1.28 5.44
CA LEU A 240 11.97 1.51 6.35
C LEU A 240 10.67 1.66 5.59
N SER A 241 9.57 1.16 6.15
CA SER A 241 8.23 1.39 5.61
C SER A 241 7.25 1.84 6.67
N PHE A 242 6.30 2.67 6.27
CA PHE A 242 5.13 3.06 7.05
C PHE A 242 3.87 2.73 6.29
N ALA A 243 2.90 2.17 6.98
CA ALA A 243 1.55 1.97 6.46
C ALA A 243 0.52 2.60 7.39
N SER A 244 -0.47 3.24 6.79
CA SER A 244 -1.69 3.71 7.42
C SER A 244 -2.90 3.19 6.62
N TYR A 245 -4.13 3.49 7.04
CA TYR A 245 -5.30 3.17 6.22
C TYR A 245 -5.42 4.05 4.97
N ALA A 246 -4.70 5.18 4.92
CA ALA A 246 -4.78 6.15 3.86
C ALA A 246 -3.56 6.15 2.94
N PHE A 247 -2.39 5.76 3.43
CA PHE A 247 -1.16 5.80 2.65
C PHE A 247 -0.15 4.73 3.06
N TYR A 248 0.79 4.45 2.15
CA TYR A 248 1.95 3.60 2.33
C TYR A 248 3.20 4.33 1.83
N LEU A 249 4.25 4.29 2.64
CA LEU A 249 5.57 4.82 2.31
C LEU A 249 6.64 3.77 2.56
N ARG A 250 7.62 3.72 1.68
CA ARG A 250 8.81 2.91 1.85
C ARG A 250 10.04 3.64 1.31
N TYR A 251 11.17 3.46 1.96
CA TYR A 251 12.47 3.66 1.32
C TYR A 251 13.38 2.47 1.57
N SER A 252 14.36 2.28 0.69
CA SER A 252 15.43 1.30 0.86
C SER A 252 16.69 1.77 0.12
N PHE A 253 17.84 1.32 0.58
CA PHE A 253 19.10 1.47 -0.15
C PHE A 253 19.25 0.35 -1.20
N PHE A 254 20.02 0.63 -2.27
CA PHE A 254 20.49 -0.33 -3.25
C PHE A 254 21.79 0.12 -3.91
#